data_0db6bb6c4c00a6b3faa3a71c947b301a
#
_entry.id   0db6bb6c4c00a6b3faa3a71c947b301a
#
_cell.length_a   1.000
_cell.length_b   1.000
_cell.length_c   1.000
_cell.angle_alpha   90.00
_cell.angle_beta   90.00
_cell.angle_gamma   90.00
#
_symmetry.space_group_name_H-M   'P 1'
#
loop_
_entity.id
_entity.type
_entity.pdbx_description
1 polymer ?
#
loop_
_entity_poly.entity_id
_entity_poly.type
_entity_poly.pdbx_seq_one_letter_code
_entity_poly.pdbx_strand_id
1 'polypeptide(L)'
;MADKSVPSSDHIRDVVSFVEASPTSYHAVAELARRLEQAGFQLLEETEAWSSVEGRRYVVRDGAVIAWITPEKVTSQLGARIVGSHTDSPSFKLKPNATVTNQGWQQVGMEVYGGGLLNSWLDRDLGLSGRLVTRDGQAHLVRTGPILRISQLAPHLDRTVNDDLKLDRQRHLMPILSVGKPDLDVENLLCEVAGIKRENLAFHDIFAYLTQSPAVIGPYGEFLASQRMDNMSSVHSSICLLY
;
A
#
# COMPACT_ATOMS: atom_id res chain seq x y z
N MET A 1 -28.91 -8.65 -30.93
CA MET A 1 -27.62 -8.23 -30.36
C MET A 1 -27.46 -9.03 -29.08
N ALA A 2 -26.52 -9.97 -29.03
CA ALA A 2 -26.30 -10.77 -27.85
C ALA A 2 -25.82 -9.86 -26.71
N ASP A 3 -26.48 -9.94 -25.57
CA ASP A 3 -26.09 -9.33 -24.33
C ASP A 3 -24.67 -9.87 -23.97
N LYS A 4 -23.65 -9.09 -24.29
CA LYS A 4 -22.30 -9.33 -23.79
C LYS A 4 -22.25 -8.77 -22.38
N SER A 5 -22.88 -9.48 -21.44
CA SER A 5 -22.67 -9.25 -20.02
C SER A 5 -21.16 -9.29 -19.77
N VAL A 6 -20.63 -8.16 -19.30
CA VAL A 6 -19.23 -8.07 -18.84
C VAL A 6 -19.00 -9.19 -17.84
N PRO A 7 -17.98 -10.05 -18.05
CA PRO A 7 -17.77 -11.17 -17.15
C PRO A 7 -17.54 -10.70 -15.74
N SER A 8 -18.38 -11.15 -14.84
CA SER A 8 -18.31 -11.05 -13.39
C SER A 8 -17.97 -9.68 -12.81
N SER A 9 -18.98 -8.85 -12.73
CA SER A 9 -18.98 -7.63 -11.92
C SER A 9 -18.50 -7.88 -10.47
N ASP A 10 -18.71 -9.09 -9.94
CA ASP A 10 -18.34 -9.48 -8.57
C ASP A 10 -16.84 -9.65 -8.39
N HIS A 11 -16.15 -10.35 -9.29
CA HIS A 11 -14.70 -10.51 -9.22
C HIS A 11 -13.97 -9.16 -9.35
N ILE A 12 -14.41 -8.30 -10.26
CA ILE A 12 -13.83 -6.96 -10.42
C ILE A 12 -14.08 -6.10 -9.18
N ARG A 13 -15.28 -6.17 -8.61
CA ARG A 13 -15.59 -5.49 -7.33
C ARG A 13 -14.70 -5.98 -6.20
N ASP A 14 -14.42 -7.27 -6.15
CA ASP A 14 -13.55 -7.86 -5.14
C ASP A 14 -12.08 -7.40 -5.32
N VAL A 15 -11.55 -7.35 -6.55
CA VAL A 15 -10.23 -6.76 -6.84
C VAL A 15 -10.18 -5.30 -6.40
N VAL A 16 -11.18 -4.49 -6.73
CA VAL A 16 -11.27 -3.08 -6.32
C VAL A 16 -11.21 -2.96 -4.80
N SER A 17 -12.05 -3.72 -4.10
CA SER A 17 -12.09 -3.74 -2.63
C SER A 17 -10.75 -4.16 -2.02
N PHE A 18 -10.10 -5.17 -2.59
CA PHE A 18 -8.78 -5.62 -2.14
C PHE A 18 -7.72 -4.54 -2.29
N VAL A 19 -7.66 -3.89 -3.46
CA VAL A 19 -6.68 -2.82 -3.71
C VAL A 19 -6.92 -1.60 -2.82
N GLU A 20 -8.18 -1.21 -2.60
CA GLU A 20 -8.54 -0.13 -1.67
C GLU A 20 -8.13 -0.41 -0.23
N ALA A 21 -8.34 -1.63 0.23
CA ALA A 21 -7.95 -2.06 1.57
C ALA A 21 -6.43 -2.15 1.76
N SER A 22 -5.65 -2.17 0.66
CA SER A 22 -4.22 -2.50 0.65
C SER A 22 -3.32 -1.34 0.23
N PRO A 23 -3.30 -0.14 0.85
CA PRO A 23 -2.46 0.98 0.44
C PRO A 23 -0.95 0.75 0.58
N THR A 24 -0.51 -0.21 1.37
CA THR A 24 0.89 -0.64 1.52
C THR A 24 0.98 -2.15 1.67
N SER A 25 2.19 -2.73 1.65
CA SER A 25 2.41 -4.15 1.91
C SER A 25 1.83 -4.60 3.26
N TYR A 26 1.94 -3.79 4.30
CA TYR A 26 1.40 -4.08 5.63
C TYR A 26 -0.13 -4.21 5.62
N HIS A 27 -0.80 -3.29 4.94
CA HIS A 27 -2.25 -3.33 4.78
C HIS A 27 -2.69 -4.49 3.86
N ALA A 28 -1.92 -4.76 2.79
CA ALA A 28 -2.19 -5.89 1.92
C ALA A 28 -2.14 -7.21 2.69
N VAL A 29 -1.13 -7.40 3.54
CA VAL A 29 -1.00 -8.60 4.37
C VAL A 29 -2.10 -8.68 5.42
N ALA A 30 -2.50 -7.57 6.04
CA ALA A 30 -3.62 -7.55 6.97
C ALA A 30 -4.94 -7.94 6.28
N GLU A 31 -5.19 -7.45 5.06
CA GLU A 31 -6.37 -7.83 4.28
C GLU A 31 -6.30 -9.29 3.81
N LEU A 32 -5.10 -9.79 3.43
CA LEU A 32 -4.89 -11.20 3.11
C LEU A 32 -5.16 -12.10 4.32
N ALA A 33 -4.64 -11.75 5.50
CA ALA A 33 -4.88 -12.49 6.74
C ALA A 33 -6.38 -12.55 7.06
N ARG A 34 -7.07 -11.42 7.00
CA ARG A 34 -8.53 -11.35 7.20
C ARG A 34 -9.31 -12.27 6.24
N ARG A 35 -8.93 -12.29 4.95
CA ARG A 35 -9.55 -13.16 3.94
C ARG A 35 -9.24 -14.63 4.18
N LEU A 36 -8.00 -14.95 4.54
CA LEU A 36 -7.60 -16.32 4.89
C LEU A 36 -8.37 -16.84 6.10
N GLU A 37 -8.53 -16.05 7.15
CA GLU A 37 -9.33 -16.40 8.33
C GLU A 37 -10.79 -16.68 7.95
N GLN A 38 -11.39 -15.83 7.12
CA GLN A 38 -12.75 -16.04 6.61
C GLN A 38 -12.88 -17.32 5.78
N ALA A 39 -11.81 -17.74 5.09
CA ALA A 39 -11.73 -18.99 4.36
C ALA A 39 -11.35 -20.21 5.23
N GLY A 40 -11.26 -20.04 6.55
CA GLY A 40 -10.99 -21.12 7.51
C GLY A 40 -9.50 -21.47 7.65
N PHE A 41 -8.59 -20.60 7.26
CA PHE A 41 -7.17 -20.76 7.55
C PHE A 41 -6.89 -20.35 9.00
N GLN A 42 -5.91 -20.98 9.60
CA GLN A 42 -5.47 -20.70 10.96
C GLN A 42 -4.06 -20.11 10.95
N LEU A 43 -3.90 -19.01 11.68
CA LEU A 43 -2.60 -18.37 11.90
C LEU A 43 -1.71 -19.30 12.73
N LEU A 44 -0.45 -19.40 12.34
CA LEU A 44 0.61 -20.00 13.15
C LEU A 44 1.57 -18.88 13.54
N GLU A 45 1.75 -18.72 14.85
CA GLU A 45 2.70 -17.76 15.39
C GLU A 45 4.12 -18.31 15.28
N GLU A 46 5.04 -17.53 14.70
CA GLU A 46 6.43 -17.97 14.50
C GLU A 46 7.22 -18.12 15.82
N THR A 47 6.73 -17.50 16.89
CA THR A 47 7.34 -17.56 18.23
C THR A 47 6.88 -18.77 19.04
N GLU A 48 5.93 -19.55 18.53
CA GLU A 48 5.35 -20.71 19.18
C GLU A 48 5.80 -22.03 18.53
N ALA A 49 5.76 -23.11 19.30
CA ALA A 49 5.97 -24.45 18.74
C ALA A 49 4.71 -24.89 17.95
N TRP A 50 4.87 -25.18 16.68
CA TRP A 50 3.77 -25.64 15.85
C TRP A 50 3.44 -27.11 16.11
N SER A 51 2.29 -27.36 16.71
CA SER A 51 1.82 -28.72 16.99
C SER A 51 1.37 -29.47 15.73
N SER A 52 0.90 -28.76 14.71
CA SER A 52 0.55 -29.31 13.41
C SER A 52 0.66 -28.22 12.34
N VAL A 53 1.13 -28.62 11.16
CA VAL A 53 1.17 -27.81 9.95
C VAL A 53 0.15 -28.29 8.91
N GLU A 54 -0.68 -29.26 9.27
CA GLU A 54 -1.69 -29.85 8.39
C GLU A 54 -2.91 -28.96 8.18
N GLY A 55 -3.59 -29.14 7.07
CA GLY A 55 -4.79 -28.39 6.70
C GLY A 55 -4.48 -27.00 6.17
N ARG A 56 -5.34 -26.04 6.48
CA ARG A 56 -5.26 -24.65 6.05
C ARG A 56 -4.53 -23.82 7.09
N ARG A 57 -3.33 -23.36 6.76
CA ARG A 57 -2.46 -22.61 7.67
C ARG A 57 -1.88 -21.39 6.99
N TYR A 58 -1.52 -20.38 7.76
CA TYR A 58 -0.76 -19.25 7.29
C TYR A 58 0.13 -18.67 8.39
N VAL A 59 1.17 -17.98 7.98
CA VAL A 59 2.06 -17.17 8.83
C VAL A 59 2.15 -15.77 8.27
N VAL A 60 2.33 -14.79 9.13
CA VAL A 60 2.53 -13.38 8.78
C VAL A 60 3.86 -12.91 9.35
N ARG A 61 4.66 -12.24 8.51
CA ARG A 61 5.84 -11.52 8.96
C ARG A 61 5.87 -10.17 8.29
N ASP A 62 5.58 -9.12 9.07
CA ASP A 62 5.56 -7.74 8.58
C ASP A 62 4.66 -7.53 7.35
N GLY A 63 5.24 -7.18 6.21
CA GLY A 63 4.56 -7.02 4.93
C GLY A 63 4.54 -8.29 4.07
N ALA A 64 4.78 -9.47 4.64
CA ALA A 64 4.78 -10.75 3.94
C ALA A 64 3.82 -11.75 4.59
N VAL A 65 3.24 -12.63 3.78
CA VAL A 65 2.40 -13.76 4.22
C VAL A 65 2.76 -15.01 3.43
N ILE A 66 2.79 -16.14 4.11
CA ILE A 66 2.86 -17.45 3.48
C ILE A 66 1.61 -18.23 3.93
N ALA A 67 0.83 -18.71 2.99
CA ALA A 67 -0.34 -19.53 3.26
C ALA A 67 -0.25 -20.85 2.48
N TRP A 68 -0.73 -21.92 3.09
CA TRP A 68 -0.69 -23.23 2.46
C TRP A 68 -1.87 -24.10 2.86
N ILE A 69 -2.11 -25.11 2.01
CA ILE A 69 -3.05 -26.20 2.28
C ILE A 69 -2.27 -27.50 2.15
N THR A 70 -2.29 -28.31 3.19
CA THR A 70 -1.74 -29.66 3.16
C THR A 70 -2.88 -30.67 3.11
N PRO A 71 -2.73 -31.79 2.37
CA PRO A 71 -3.72 -32.86 2.39
C PRO A 71 -3.70 -33.56 3.78
N GLU A 72 -4.79 -34.27 4.10
CA GLU A 72 -4.92 -35.03 5.34
C GLU A 72 -3.83 -36.12 5.51
N LYS A 73 -3.26 -36.59 4.41
CA LYS A 73 -2.17 -37.58 4.41
C LYS A 73 -0.96 -37.00 3.70
N VAL A 74 0.02 -36.58 4.47
CA VAL A 74 1.33 -36.18 3.95
C VAL A 74 2.19 -37.40 3.74
N THR A 75 2.71 -37.60 2.52
CA THR A 75 3.64 -38.66 2.18
C THR A 75 5.01 -38.09 1.81
N SER A 76 6.07 -38.89 1.87
CA SER A 76 7.41 -38.47 1.45
C SER A 76 7.53 -38.09 -0.03
N GLN A 77 6.50 -38.37 -0.85
CA GLN A 77 6.44 -38.05 -2.27
C GLN A 77 5.54 -36.86 -2.57
N LEU A 78 5.08 -36.13 -1.54
CA LEU A 78 4.24 -34.97 -1.73
C LEU A 78 5.05 -33.85 -2.40
N GLY A 79 4.64 -33.46 -3.61
CA GLY A 79 5.16 -32.27 -4.29
C GLY A 79 4.43 -31.02 -3.81
N ALA A 80 5.13 -29.87 -3.76
CA ALA A 80 4.52 -28.58 -3.52
C ALA A 80 4.21 -27.85 -4.83
N ARG A 81 3.03 -27.22 -4.91
CA ARG A 81 2.70 -26.23 -5.94
C ARG A 81 2.78 -24.85 -5.30
N ILE A 82 3.72 -24.03 -5.75
CA ILE A 82 4.01 -22.73 -5.13
C ILE A 82 3.64 -21.65 -6.13
N VAL A 83 2.84 -20.66 -5.65
CA VAL A 83 2.56 -19.41 -6.35
C VAL A 83 3.16 -18.29 -5.52
N GLY A 84 3.96 -17.43 -6.14
CA GLY A 84 4.60 -16.29 -5.50
C GLY A 84 4.19 -14.99 -6.16
N SER A 85 4.02 -13.95 -5.33
CA SER A 85 3.77 -12.57 -5.73
C SER A 85 4.38 -11.64 -4.69
N HIS A 86 4.55 -10.34 -5.01
CA HIS A 86 5.04 -9.37 -4.05
C HIS A 86 3.94 -8.38 -3.64
N THR A 87 3.95 -7.94 -2.40
CA THR A 87 2.92 -7.08 -1.80
C THR A 87 3.27 -5.60 -1.81
N ASP A 88 4.52 -5.25 -2.05
CA ASP A 88 4.98 -3.87 -2.20
C ASP A 88 4.75 -3.34 -3.62
N SER A 89 4.83 -2.04 -3.77
CA SER A 89 4.75 -1.34 -5.07
C SER A 89 5.60 -0.07 -5.00
N PRO A 90 6.11 0.43 -6.14
CA PRO A 90 6.84 1.68 -6.18
C PRO A 90 6.03 2.84 -5.57
N SER A 91 6.69 3.64 -4.75
CA SER A 91 6.08 4.73 -4.01
C SER A 91 7.11 5.75 -3.53
N PHE A 92 6.70 6.66 -2.64
CA PHE A 92 7.58 7.55 -1.89
C PHE A 92 7.54 7.16 -0.42
N LYS A 93 8.71 6.84 0.13
CA LYS A 93 8.87 6.48 1.55
C LYS A 93 9.18 7.72 2.39
N LEU A 94 8.51 7.85 3.52
CA LEU A 94 8.74 8.92 4.48
C LEU A 94 10.16 8.83 5.05
N LYS A 95 10.92 9.92 4.99
CA LYS A 95 12.25 10.01 5.61
C LYS A 95 12.14 10.14 7.13
N PRO A 96 13.15 9.71 7.88
CA PRO A 96 13.31 10.18 9.27
C PRO A 96 13.43 11.71 9.30
N ASN A 97 12.79 12.37 10.27
CA ASN A 97 12.75 13.85 10.36
C ASN A 97 12.19 14.47 9.06
N ALA A 98 11.04 14.00 8.64
CA ALA A 98 10.47 14.29 7.33
C ALA A 98 9.88 15.70 7.19
N THR A 99 9.58 16.41 8.29
CA THR A 99 8.98 17.74 8.23
C THR A 99 10.01 18.78 7.77
N VAL A 100 9.73 19.46 6.66
CA VAL A 100 10.58 20.50 6.08
C VAL A 100 9.80 21.79 5.94
N THR A 101 10.30 22.88 6.54
CA THR A 101 9.71 24.22 6.38
C THR A 101 10.49 25.00 5.33
N ASN A 102 9.79 25.50 4.31
CA ASN A 102 10.40 26.33 3.27
C ASN A 102 9.42 27.43 2.84
N GLN A 103 9.83 28.72 2.94
CA GLN A 103 9.03 29.88 2.53
C GLN A 103 7.60 29.90 3.08
N GLY A 104 7.41 29.46 4.34
CA GLY A 104 6.09 29.37 4.98
C GLY A 104 5.25 28.14 4.57
N TRP A 105 5.78 27.27 3.73
CA TRP A 105 5.20 26.00 3.38
C TRP A 105 5.77 24.88 4.26
N GLN A 106 4.91 23.96 4.68
CA GLN A 106 5.31 22.70 5.27
C GLN A 106 5.30 21.64 4.17
N GLN A 107 6.45 21.05 3.95
CA GLN A 107 6.66 19.98 3.00
C GLN A 107 7.06 18.68 3.71
N VAL A 108 6.88 17.57 3.05
CA VAL A 108 7.24 16.26 3.59
C VAL A 108 8.42 15.68 2.83
N GLY A 109 9.53 15.45 3.55
CA GLY A 109 10.72 14.79 3.00
C GLY A 109 10.44 13.33 2.69
N MET A 110 10.54 13.00 1.42
CA MET A 110 10.29 11.65 0.91
C MET A 110 11.52 11.10 0.16
N GLU A 111 11.65 9.78 0.15
CA GLU A 111 12.60 9.05 -0.68
C GLU A 111 11.87 8.21 -1.71
N VAL A 112 12.35 8.19 -2.95
CA VAL A 112 11.77 7.33 -3.99
C VAL A 112 12.03 5.87 -3.63
N TYR A 113 10.98 5.09 -3.49
CA TYR A 113 11.01 3.65 -3.27
C TYR A 113 10.64 2.90 -4.54
N GLY A 114 11.54 2.05 -5.01
CA GLY A 114 11.33 1.25 -6.22
C GLY A 114 11.47 2.03 -7.52
N GLY A 115 11.11 1.41 -8.63
CA GLY A 115 11.24 1.90 -10.00
C GLY A 115 9.93 2.49 -10.56
N GLY A 116 9.31 3.44 -9.86
CA GLY A 116 8.04 4.03 -10.29
C GLY A 116 8.17 5.10 -11.38
N LEU A 117 7.06 5.36 -12.08
CA LEU A 117 6.90 6.49 -12.98
C LEU A 117 6.66 7.75 -12.14
N LEU A 118 7.67 8.61 -12.03
CA LEU A 118 7.64 9.77 -11.13
C LEU A 118 6.58 10.81 -11.54
N ASN A 119 6.40 11.04 -12.83
CA ASN A 119 5.45 12.00 -13.38
C ASN A 119 3.99 11.65 -13.08
N SER A 120 3.66 10.38 -12.89
CA SER A 120 2.28 9.94 -12.58
C SER A 120 1.80 10.33 -11.18
N TRP A 121 2.70 10.81 -10.32
CA TRP A 121 2.41 11.26 -8.96
C TRP A 121 2.14 12.76 -8.86
N LEU A 122 2.47 13.51 -9.92
CA LEU A 122 2.30 14.95 -9.93
C LEU A 122 0.81 15.32 -10.02
N ASP A 123 0.42 16.37 -9.31
CA ASP A 123 -0.95 16.91 -9.24
C ASP A 123 -2.02 15.89 -8.82
N ARG A 124 -1.61 14.89 -8.05
CA ARG A 124 -2.50 13.90 -7.46
C ARG A 124 -2.70 14.15 -5.97
N ASP A 125 -3.88 13.80 -5.48
CA ASP A 125 -4.17 13.82 -4.06
C ASP A 125 -3.56 12.59 -3.40
N LEU A 126 -2.64 12.83 -2.46
CA LEU A 126 -1.86 11.81 -1.81
C LEU A 126 -2.21 11.73 -0.31
N GLY A 127 -2.22 10.53 0.20
CA GLY A 127 -2.24 10.25 1.63
C GLY A 127 -0.95 9.57 2.09
N LEU A 128 -0.81 9.41 3.38
CA LEU A 128 0.23 8.64 4.04
C LEU A 128 -0.35 7.35 4.60
N SER A 129 0.36 6.25 4.43
CA SER A 129 -0.08 4.95 4.93
C SER A 129 1.12 4.06 5.22
N GLY A 130 0.98 3.17 6.20
CA GLY A 130 2.04 2.25 6.60
C GLY A 130 1.86 1.75 8.01
N ARG A 131 2.96 1.58 8.71
CA ARG A 131 2.96 1.19 10.12
C ARG A 131 3.79 2.14 10.99
N LEU A 132 3.32 2.35 12.20
CA LEU A 132 4.05 2.93 13.31
C LEU A 132 4.37 1.82 14.31
N VAL A 133 5.57 1.81 14.84
CA VAL A 133 5.99 0.84 15.87
C VAL A 133 6.28 1.60 17.15
N THR A 134 5.65 1.19 18.23
CA THR A 134 5.84 1.77 19.55
C THR A 134 7.01 1.11 20.30
N ARG A 135 7.49 1.79 21.36
CA ARG A 135 8.66 1.33 22.13
C ARG A 135 8.49 -0.02 22.82
N ASP A 136 7.26 -0.45 23.01
CA ASP A 136 6.90 -1.79 23.51
C ASP A 136 6.83 -2.85 22.40
N GLY A 137 7.16 -2.47 21.15
CA GLY A 137 7.20 -3.37 20.01
C GLY A 137 5.86 -3.55 19.28
N GLN A 138 4.79 -2.87 19.70
CA GLN A 138 3.49 -2.98 19.03
C GLN A 138 3.49 -2.22 17.69
N ALA A 139 2.96 -2.87 16.65
CA ALA A 139 2.78 -2.28 15.33
C ALA A 139 1.34 -1.78 15.14
N HIS A 140 1.21 -0.55 14.70
CA HIS A 140 -0.07 0.10 14.45
C HIS A 140 -0.15 0.49 12.98
N LEU A 141 -1.11 -0.05 12.25
CA LEU A 141 -1.39 0.38 10.88
C LEU A 141 -2.01 1.77 10.89
N VAL A 142 -1.54 2.62 10.01
CA VAL A 142 -2.04 3.98 9.86
C VAL A 142 -2.32 4.30 8.41
N ARG A 143 -3.42 5.03 8.17
CA ARG A 143 -3.82 5.53 6.86
C ARG A 143 -4.50 6.88 7.02
N THR A 144 -4.01 7.89 6.31
CA THR A 144 -4.66 9.22 6.26
C THR A 144 -5.58 9.32 5.05
N GLY A 145 -6.44 10.32 5.02
CA GLY A 145 -7.07 10.79 3.79
C GLY A 145 -6.11 11.58 2.90
N PRO A 146 -6.63 12.34 1.91
CA PRO A 146 -5.84 13.22 1.04
C PRO A 146 -5.31 14.41 1.83
N ILE A 147 -4.02 14.42 2.14
CA ILE A 147 -3.35 15.46 2.93
C ILE A 147 -2.10 16.02 2.25
N LEU A 148 -1.68 15.43 1.15
CA LEU A 148 -0.44 15.78 0.46
C LEU A 148 -0.67 16.00 -1.03
N ARG A 149 0.18 16.83 -1.64
CA ARG A 149 0.21 17.01 -3.09
C ARG A 149 1.61 17.36 -3.57
N ILE A 150 2.07 16.72 -4.64
CA ILE A 150 3.27 17.11 -5.38
C ILE A 150 2.79 17.97 -6.56
N SER A 151 3.00 19.29 -6.45
CA SER A 151 2.50 20.24 -7.45
C SER A 151 3.47 20.39 -8.62
N GLN A 152 2.95 20.48 -9.83
CA GLN A 152 3.69 20.92 -11.01
C GLN A 152 3.69 22.45 -11.12
N LEU A 153 4.69 22.98 -11.81
CA LEU A 153 4.74 24.38 -12.21
C LEU A 153 3.92 24.59 -13.48
N ALA A 154 3.27 25.75 -13.55
CA ALA A 154 2.61 26.15 -14.79
C ALA A 154 3.64 26.46 -15.91
N PRO A 155 3.29 26.32 -17.22
CA PRO A 155 4.22 26.50 -18.32
C PRO A 155 4.91 27.88 -18.38
N HIS A 156 4.30 28.93 -17.80
CA HIS A 156 4.93 30.24 -17.73
C HIS A 156 6.03 30.35 -16.67
N LEU A 157 6.11 29.40 -15.72
CA LEU A 157 7.16 29.26 -14.72
C LEU A 157 8.21 28.22 -15.10
N ASP A 158 7.82 27.23 -15.91
CA ASP A 158 8.70 26.23 -16.51
C ASP A 158 8.32 26.04 -17.98
N ARG A 159 9.00 26.77 -18.87
CA ARG A 159 8.65 26.82 -20.30
C ARG A 159 8.88 25.52 -21.05
N THR A 160 9.70 24.61 -20.48
CA THR A 160 10.05 23.33 -21.10
C THR A 160 9.22 22.16 -20.62
N VAL A 161 8.33 22.38 -19.64
CA VAL A 161 7.61 21.30 -18.96
C VAL A 161 6.84 20.36 -19.90
N ASN A 162 6.32 20.88 -21.00
CA ASN A 162 5.58 20.08 -22.00
C ASN A 162 6.47 19.36 -23.01
N ASP A 163 7.73 19.79 -23.17
CA ASP A 163 8.68 19.23 -24.13
C ASP A 163 9.69 18.28 -23.45
N ASP A 164 10.12 18.62 -22.23
CA ASP A 164 11.15 17.90 -21.49
C ASP A 164 10.93 18.04 -19.97
N LEU A 165 10.08 17.20 -19.41
CA LEU A 165 9.83 17.18 -17.96
C LEU A 165 10.98 16.48 -17.22
N LYS A 166 11.88 17.26 -16.62
CA LYS A 166 12.97 16.76 -15.77
C LYS A 166 12.63 16.84 -14.30
N LEU A 167 12.56 15.68 -13.65
CA LEU A 167 12.23 15.58 -12.23
C LEU A 167 13.47 15.25 -11.40
N ASP A 168 13.92 16.20 -10.60
CA ASP A 168 14.90 15.97 -9.54
C ASP A 168 14.18 15.32 -8.34
N ARG A 169 14.68 14.14 -7.92
CA ARG A 169 14.03 13.32 -6.88
C ARG A 169 14.00 13.97 -5.51
N GLN A 170 14.92 14.87 -5.21
CA GLN A 170 15.03 15.52 -3.90
C GLN A 170 14.36 16.90 -3.86
N ARG A 171 14.26 17.57 -5.00
CA ARG A 171 13.78 18.96 -5.08
C ARG A 171 12.35 19.08 -5.59
N HIS A 172 11.98 18.27 -6.60
CA HIS A 172 10.71 18.42 -7.29
C HIS A 172 9.62 17.47 -6.76
N LEU A 173 9.99 16.49 -5.92
CA LEU A 173 9.10 15.42 -5.46
C LEU A 173 8.82 15.46 -3.95
N MET A 174 9.04 16.62 -3.30
CA MET A 174 8.61 16.82 -1.92
C MET A 174 7.16 17.29 -1.88
N PRO A 175 6.24 16.48 -1.34
CA PRO A 175 4.84 16.88 -1.25
C PRO A 175 4.64 18.07 -0.32
N ILE A 176 3.67 18.91 -0.68
CA ILE A 176 3.17 19.97 0.19
C ILE A 176 2.16 19.36 1.15
N LEU A 177 2.32 19.65 2.44
CA LEU A 177 1.44 19.24 3.53
C LEU A 177 0.56 20.38 4.01
N SER A 178 1.12 21.59 4.14
CA SER A 178 0.42 22.73 4.73
C SER A 178 1.07 24.06 4.37
N VAL A 179 0.37 25.15 4.61
CA VAL A 179 0.89 26.52 4.54
C VAL A 179 0.44 27.31 5.78
N GLY A 180 1.33 28.14 6.31
CA GLY A 180 1.04 28.99 7.47
C GLY A 180 0.83 28.25 8.79
N LYS A 181 1.33 27.01 8.90
CA LYS A 181 1.29 26.18 10.11
C LYS A 181 2.70 25.68 10.47
N PRO A 182 3.59 26.54 10.98
CA PRO A 182 5.00 26.20 11.16
C PRO A 182 5.25 25.07 12.15
N ASP A 183 4.33 24.85 13.10
CA ASP A 183 4.45 23.85 14.15
C ASP A 183 3.86 22.48 13.76
N LEU A 184 3.35 22.35 12.52
CA LEU A 184 2.81 21.07 12.06
C LEU A 184 3.95 20.08 11.82
N ASP A 185 3.91 18.97 12.54
CA ASP A 185 4.83 17.85 12.41
C ASP A 185 4.12 16.61 11.87
N VAL A 186 4.66 16.00 10.82
CA VAL A 186 4.02 14.86 10.14
C VAL A 186 3.96 13.61 11.02
N GLU A 187 4.96 13.38 11.87
CA GLU A 187 4.94 12.23 12.77
C GLU A 187 3.91 12.39 13.89
N ASN A 188 3.74 13.62 14.42
CA ASN A 188 2.67 13.93 15.38
C ASN A 188 1.30 13.65 14.75
N LEU A 189 1.07 14.13 13.54
CA LEU A 189 -0.18 13.88 12.80
C LEU A 189 -0.44 12.39 12.60
N LEU A 190 0.57 11.62 12.24
CA LEU A 190 0.42 10.16 12.08
C LEU A 190 0.13 9.45 13.40
N CYS A 191 0.77 9.89 14.51
CA CYS A 191 0.50 9.38 15.85
C CYS A 191 -0.94 9.67 16.28
N GLU A 192 -1.46 10.86 16.01
CA GLU A 192 -2.85 11.24 16.28
C GLU A 192 -3.83 10.33 15.51
N VAL A 193 -3.58 10.11 14.21
CA VAL A 193 -4.41 9.21 13.37
C VAL A 193 -4.39 7.78 13.90
N ALA A 194 -3.24 7.30 14.38
CA ALA A 194 -3.09 5.96 14.95
C ALA A 194 -3.58 5.83 16.40
N GLY A 195 -3.92 6.95 17.07
CA GLY A 195 -4.34 6.95 18.47
C GLY A 195 -3.20 6.63 19.45
N ILE A 196 -1.94 6.89 19.08
CA ILE A 196 -0.77 6.67 19.93
C ILE A 196 -0.12 8.00 20.34
N LYS A 197 0.54 8.01 21.50
CA LYS A 197 1.30 9.18 21.93
C LYS A 197 2.63 9.24 21.18
N ARG A 198 3.03 10.46 20.77
CA ARG A 198 4.30 10.69 20.05
C ARG A 198 5.52 10.17 20.80
N GLU A 199 5.54 10.29 22.12
CA GLU A 199 6.61 9.80 23.00
C GLU A 199 6.81 8.29 22.96
N ASN A 200 5.75 7.55 22.61
CA ASN A 200 5.78 6.10 22.47
C ASN A 200 6.25 5.62 21.09
N LEU A 201 6.29 6.51 20.10
CA LEU A 201 6.78 6.14 18.77
C LEU A 201 8.27 5.83 18.81
N ALA A 202 8.64 4.63 18.37
CA ALA A 202 10.02 4.19 18.21
C ALA A 202 10.47 4.24 16.75
N PHE A 203 9.59 3.82 15.83
CA PHE A 203 9.91 3.68 14.41
C PHE A 203 8.66 3.84 13.55
N HIS A 204 8.86 4.27 12.31
CA HIS A 204 7.79 4.30 11.32
C HIS A 204 8.27 3.72 9.98
N ASP A 205 7.35 3.12 9.25
CA ASP A 205 7.55 2.67 7.87
C ASP A 205 6.33 3.10 7.06
N ILE A 206 6.41 4.33 6.57
CA ILE A 206 5.28 5.07 5.99
C ILE A 206 5.58 5.38 4.53
N PHE A 207 4.55 5.24 3.71
CA PHE A 207 4.59 5.50 2.27
C PHE A 207 3.47 6.45 1.86
N ALA A 208 3.74 7.25 0.84
CA ALA A 208 2.68 7.96 0.15
C ALA A 208 1.85 6.99 -0.70
N TYR A 209 0.56 7.24 -0.81
CA TYR A 209 -0.32 6.50 -1.69
C TYR A 209 -1.31 7.44 -2.37
N LEU A 210 -1.77 7.07 -3.57
CA LEU A 210 -2.84 7.80 -4.24
C LEU A 210 -4.17 7.52 -3.54
N THR A 211 -4.88 8.57 -3.16
CA THR A 211 -6.17 8.43 -2.46
C THR A 211 -7.34 8.16 -3.42
N GLN A 212 -7.10 8.30 -4.72
CA GLN A 212 -8.10 7.98 -5.74
C GLN A 212 -8.39 6.47 -5.72
N SER A 213 -9.66 6.12 -5.57
CA SER A 213 -10.14 4.74 -5.65
C SER A 213 -9.94 4.12 -7.03
N PRO A 214 -9.71 2.79 -7.11
CA PRO A 214 -9.83 2.07 -8.37
C PRO A 214 -11.21 2.28 -9.01
N ALA A 215 -11.26 2.28 -10.33
CA ALA A 215 -12.52 2.47 -11.06
C ALA A 215 -12.62 1.58 -12.29
N VAL A 216 -13.81 1.12 -12.57
CA VAL A 216 -14.14 0.52 -13.87
C VAL A 216 -14.44 1.65 -14.82
N ILE A 217 -13.73 1.70 -15.94
CA ILE A 217 -13.81 2.77 -16.95
C ILE A 217 -13.98 2.20 -18.35
N GLY A 218 -14.26 3.09 -19.30
CA GLY A 218 -14.58 2.75 -20.68
C GLY A 218 -16.09 2.83 -20.94
N PRO A 219 -16.49 3.03 -22.22
CA PRO A 219 -17.92 3.18 -22.58
C PRO A 219 -18.77 1.96 -22.25
N TYR A 220 -18.15 0.78 -22.10
CA TYR A 220 -18.84 -0.46 -21.75
C TYR A 220 -18.28 -1.09 -20.47
N GLY A 221 -17.45 -0.39 -19.68
CA GLY A 221 -16.84 -0.90 -18.46
C GLY A 221 -15.76 -1.96 -18.73
N GLU A 222 -15.00 -1.84 -19.82
CA GLU A 222 -14.03 -2.84 -20.28
C GLU A 222 -12.69 -2.80 -19.55
N PHE A 223 -12.41 -1.70 -18.83
CA PHE A 223 -11.11 -1.50 -18.20
C PHE A 223 -11.24 -1.31 -16.69
N LEU A 224 -10.32 -1.89 -15.96
CA LEU A 224 -10.07 -1.55 -14.56
C LEU A 224 -8.88 -0.59 -14.48
N ALA A 225 -9.14 0.64 -14.05
CA ALA A 225 -8.09 1.62 -13.75
C ALA A 225 -7.78 1.62 -12.27
N SER A 226 -6.54 1.33 -11.92
CA SER A 226 -6.10 1.27 -10.53
C SER A 226 -4.63 1.59 -10.40
N GLN A 227 -4.25 2.07 -9.22
CA GLN A 227 -2.86 2.11 -8.78
C GLN A 227 -2.39 0.71 -8.37
N ARG A 228 -1.09 0.50 -8.32
CA ARG A 228 -0.44 -0.69 -7.76
C ARG A 228 -0.93 -2.03 -8.33
N MET A 229 -1.37 -2.05 -9.59
CA MET A 229 -1.73 -3.30 -10.27
C MET A 229 -0.53 -4.25 -10.35
N ASP A 230 0.66 -3.70 -10.46
CA ASP A 230 1.92 -4.37 -10.15
C ASP A 230 2.25 -4.14 -8.64
N ASN A 231 2.11 -5.16 -7.78
CA ASN A 231 1.73 -6.53 -8.16
C ASN A 231 0.40 -6.98 -7.51
N MET A 232 -0.50 -6.04 -7.14
CA MET A 232 -1.76 -6.36 -6.44
C MET A 232 -2.69 -7.26 -7.25
N SER A 233 -2.62 -7.23 -8.58
CA SER A 233 -3.37 -8.16 -9.43
C SER A 233 -2.93 -9.62 -9.22
N SER A 234 -1.61 -9.85 -9.17
CA SER A 234 -1.06 -11.18 -8.90
C SER A 234 -1.31 -11.62 -7.45
N VAL A 235 -1.20 -10.69 -6.49
CA VAL A 235 -1.48 -10.99 -5.08
C VAL A 235 -2.93 -11.43 -4.90
N HIS A 236 -3.89 -10.67 -5.45
CA HIS A 236 -5.30 -11.03 -5.41
C HIS A 236 -5.56 -12.38 -6.08
N SER A 237 -5.01 -12.60 -7.29
CA SER A 237 -5.17 -13.88 -7.99
C SER A 237 -4.57 -15.04 -7.20
N SER A 238 -3.41 -14.84 -6.58
CA SER A 238 -2.73 -15.87 -5.79
C SER A 238 -3.57 -16.32 -4.59
N ILE A 239 -4.20 -15.38 -3.87
CA ILE A 239 -5.05 -15.73 -2.74
C ILE A 239 -6.34 -16.42 -3.19
N CYS A 240 -6.95 -16.00 -4.29
CA CYS A 240 -8.15 -16.64 -4.84
C CYS A 240 -7.91 -18.10 -5.29
N LEU A 241 -6.65 -18.50 -5.52
CA LEU A 241 -6.30 -19.89 -5.85
C LEU A 241 -6.25 -20.81 -4.63
N LEU A 242 -6.27 -20.26 -3.42
CA LEU A 242 -6.17 -21.03 -2.18
C LEU A 242 -7.53 -21.42 -1.58
N TYR A 243 -8.64 -20.77 -2.03
CA TYR A 243 -9.99 -21.07 -1.51
C TYR A 243 -11.08 -21.00 -2.58
#